data_81e0f39a4d65c3674d1ad0b010deaa22
#
_entry.id   81e0f39a4d65c3674d1ad0b010deaa22
#
_cell.length_a   1.000
_cell.length_b   1.000
_cell.length_c   1.000
_cell.angle_alpha   90.00
_cell.angle_beta   90.00
_cell.angle_gamma   90.00
#
_symmetry.space_group_name_H-M   'P 1'
#
loop_
_entity.id
_entity.type
_entity.pdbx_description
1 polymer ?
#
loop_
_entity_poly.entity_id
_entity_poly.type
_entity_poly.pdbx_seq_one_letter_code
_entity_poly.pdbx_strand_id
1 'polypeptide(L)'
;PKSANRKQLAQLRRHVGYVMQHPEHQLFADTVAEDVAYGPRNQGLGETEVADRVRESLELLHIGHLADRSPFDLSGGQQRLAAIAGVLACNPDVLIMDEPTASLDAQAKKRIHELLRTLKSRGVTVLIITHDREEAEQIADRVVRMPIAAPASGGPVTATVTEPAVSSNGPAHSSDTPT
;
A
#
# COMPACT_ATOMS: atom_id res chain seq x y z
N PRO A 1 -7.46 28.19 -0.45
CA PRO A 1 -7.93 26.89 -0.04
C PRO A 1 -8.32 26.94 1.43
N LYS A 2 -9.62 26.70 1.76
CA LYS A 2 -10.08 26.70 3.14
C LYS A 2 -9.40 25.52 3.85
N SER A 3 -8.67 25.82 4.93
CA SER A 3 -8.08 24.81 5.81
C SER A 3 -9.18 23.83 6.27
N ALA A 4 -8.97 22.53 6.04
CA ALA A 4 -9.93 21.52 6.46
C ALA A 4 -10.07 21.58 8.00
N ASN A 5 -11.31 21.54 8.50
CA ASN A 5 -11.59 21.54 9.93
C ASN A 5 -10.99 20.28 10.56
N ARG A 6 -10.50 20.36 11.80
CA ARG A 6 -9.88 19.24 12.55
C ARG A 6 -10.73 17.95 12.53
N LYS A 7 -12.06 18.09 12.60
CA LYS A 7 -13.00 16.96 12.48
C LYS A 7 -12.99 16.31 11.10
N GLN A 8 -12.92 17.11 10.03
CA GLN A 8 -12.85 16.61 8.65
C GLN A 8 -11.52 15.87 8.37
N LEU A 9 -10.43 16.41 8.93
CA LEU A 9 -9.12 15.73 8.84
C LEU A 9 -9.10 14.39 9.60
N ALA A 10 -9.74 14.33 10.77
CA ALA A 10 -9.87 13.08 11.53
C ALA A 10 -10.71 12.04 10.79
N GLN A 11 -11.78 12.45 10.12
CA GLN A 11 -12.58 11.57 9.26
C GLN A 11 -11.77 11.09 8.05
N LEU A 12 -11.07 11.99 7.35
CA LEU A 12 -10.25 11.62 6.20
C LEU A 12 -9.20 10.57 6.57
N ARG A 13 -8.53 10.73 7.70
CA ARG A 13 -7.51 9.80 8.21
C ARG A 13 -8.04 8.41 8.57
N ARG A 14 -9.35 8.24 8.73
CA ARG A 14 -9.96 6.91 8.91
C ARG A 14 -10.13 6.15 7.61
N HIS A 15 -10.29 6.88 6.50
CA HIS A 15 -10.54 6.31 5.18
C HIS A 15 -9.29 6.23 4.30
N VAL A 16 -8.29 7.08 4.56
CA VAL A 16 -7.08 7.16 3.74
C VAL A 16 -5.86 6.78 4.56
N GLY A 17 -5.23 5.67 4.20
CA GLY A 17 -3.91 5.27 4.69
C GLY A 17 -2.81 5.86 3.81
N TYR A 18 -1.72 6.30 4.41
CA TYR A 18 -0.56 6.80 3.69
C TYR A 18 0.72 6.14 4.20
N VAL A 19 1.42 5.47 3.29
CA VAL A 19 2.73 4.86 3.52
C VAL A 19 3.78 5.76 2.88
N MET A 20 4.60 6.40 3.70
CA MET A 20 5.68 7.30 3.25
C MET A 20 6.84 6.51 2.67
N GLN A 21 7.76 7.20 1.97
CA GLN A 21 8.95 6.62 1.33
C GLN A 21 9.86 5.83 2.29
N HIS A 22 9.95 6.24 3.57
CA HIS A 22 10.73 5.55 4.62
C HIS A 22 9.84 5.27 5.83
N PRO A 23 8.84 4.36 5.69
CA PRO A 23 7.84 4.15 6.74
C PRO A 23 8.46 3.51 8.00
N GLU A 24 9.60 2.82 7.86
CA GLU A 24 10.36 2.22 8.96
C GLU A 24 10.84 3.23 10.01
N HIS A 25 11.00 4.50 9.64
CA HIS A 25 11.39 5.56 10.57
C HIS A 25 10.25 5.98 11.52
N GLN A 26 9.06 5.44 11.34
CA GLN A 26 7.89 5.74 12.18
C GLN A 26 7.67 4.72 13.29
N LEU A 27 8.44 3.62 13.30
CA LEU A 27 8.37 2.59 14.33
C LEU A 27 8.92 3.12 15.66
N PHE A 28 8.18 2.92 16.74
CA PHE A 28 8.50 3.51 18.05
C PHE A 28 8.16 2.62 19.25
N ALA A 29 7.34 1.58 19.08
CA ALA A 29 6.88 0.73 20.17
C ALA A 29 7.92 -0.36 20.53
N ASP A 30 7.73 -1.02 21.67
CA ASP A 30 8.62 -2.08 22.12
C ASP A 30 8.47 -3.37 21.30
N THR A 31 7.26 -3.63 20.76
CA THR A 31 6.99 -4.77 19.89
C THR A 31 6.30 -4.34 18.59
N VAL A 32 6.45 -5.17 17.55
CA VAL A 32 5.76 -4.98 16.26
C VAL A 32 4.24 -4.96 16.46
N ALA A 33 3.71 -5.85 17.30
CA ALA A 33 2.27 -5.91 17.54
C ALA A 33 1.74 -4.62 18.19
N GLU A 34 2.48 -4.05 19.14
CA GLU A 34 2.12 -2.77 19.78
C GLU A 34 2.18 -1.60 18.82
N ASP A 35 3.19 -1.57 17.95
CA ASP A 35 3.33 -0.54 16.94
C ASP A 35 2.14 -0.58 15.96
N VAL A 36 1.80 -1.77 15.45
CA VAL A 36 0.65 -2.00 14.55
C VAL A 36 -0.68 -1.68 15.24
N ALA A 37 -0.82 -1.95 16.56
CA ALA A 37 -2.02 -1.67 17.34
C ALA A 37 -2.29 -0.17 17.55
N TYR A 38 -1.28 0.67 17.42
CA TYR A 38 -1.37 2.09 17.73
C TYR A 38 -2.46 2.82 16.92
N GLY A 39 -2.50 2.59 15.61
CA GLY A 39 -3.50 3.18 14.72
C GLY A 39 -4.94 2.82 15.10
N PRO A 40 -5.29 1.52 15.18
CA PRO A 40 -6.61 1.04 15.59
C PRO A 40 -7.05 1.54 16.97
N ARG A 41 -6.15 1.57 17.97
CA ARG A 41 -6.44 2.16 19.29
C ARG A 41 -6.78 3.64 19.19
N ASN A 42 -6.07 4.41 18.37
CA ASN A 42 -6.37 5.82 18.14
C ASN A 42 -7.69 6.05 17.39
N GLN A 43 -8.19 5.04 16.67
CA GLN A 43 -9.54 5.06 16.09
C GLN A 43 -10.63 4.81 17.12
N GLY A 44 -10.27 4.39 18.35
CA GLY A 44 -11.18 4.11 19.45
C GLY A 44 -11.81 2.71 19.40
N LEU A 45 -11.15 1.75 18.73
CA LEU A 45 -11.60 0.36 18.67
C LEU A 45 -11.37 -0.35 20.02
N GLY A 46 -12.20 -1.35 20.32
CA GLY A 46 -12.01 -2.21 21.49
C GLY A 46 -10.81 -3.14 21.33
N GLU A 47 -10.20 -3.58 22.44
CA GLU A 47 -8.96 -4.38 22.40
C GLU A 47 -9.09 -5.69 21.60
N THR A 48 -10.26 -6.34 21.61
CA THR A 48 -10.49 -7.54 20.79
C THR A 48 -10.41 -7.23 19.31
N GLU A 49 -11.06 -6.15 18.85
CA GLU A 49 -11.01 -5.71 17.46
C GLU A 49 -9.59 -5.24 17.07
N VAL A 50 -8.89 -4.54 17.97
CA VAL A 50 -7.49 -4.16 17.79
C VAL A 50 -6.62 -5.40 17.54
N ALA A 51 -6.75 -6.44 18.40
CA ALA A 51 -5.99 -7.66 18.25
C ALA A 51 -6.27 -8.39 16.92
N ASP A 52 -7.54 -8.43 16.48
CA ASP A 52 -7.90 -9.01 15.19
C ASP A 52 -7.31 -8.23 14.02
N ARG A 53 -7.34 -6.88 14.04
CA ARG A 53 -6.74 -6.03 13.03
C ARG A 53 -5.23 -6.20 12.94
N VAL A 54 -4.55 -6.26 14.10
CA VAL A 54 -3.11 -6.51 14.18
C VAL A 54 -2.77 -7.85 13.53
N ARG A 55 -3.44 -8.93 13.96
CA ARG A 55 -3.21 -10.28 13.43
C ARG A 55 -3.41 -10.29 11.92
N GLU A 56 -4.56 -9.82 11.42
CA GLU A 56 -4.87 -9.81 10.00
C GLU A 56 -3.82 -9.03 9.18
N SER A 57 -3.39 -7.86 9.66
CA SER A 57 -2.41 -7.03 8.95
C SER A 57 -1.04 -7.69 8.87
N LEU A 58 -0.59 -8.36 9.95
CA LEU A 58 0.68 -9.06 9.98
C LEU A 58 0.65 -10.33 9.11
N GLU A 59 -0.49 -11.04 9.06
CA GLU A 59 -0.69 -12.21 8.20
C GLU A 59 -0.68 -11.84 6.72
N LEU A 60 -1.33 -10.74 6.33
CA LEU A 60 -1.33 -10.23 4.95
C LEU A 60 0.07 -9.98 4.39
N LEU A 61 1.01 -9.64 5.26
CA LEU A 61 2.41 -9.38 4.92
C LEU A 61 3.34 -10.56 5.23
N HIS A 62 2.80 -11.69 5.71
CA HIS A 62 3.55 -12.89 6.12
C HIS A 62 4.63 -12.59 7.17
N ILE A 63 4.34 -11.68 8.11
CA ILE A 63 5.23 -11.29 9.21
C ILE A 63 4.64 -11.55 10.60
N GLY A 64 3.60 -12.37 10.72
CA GLY A 64 2.97 -12.71 12.01
C GLY A 64 3.96 -13.27 13.05
N HIS A 65 4.99 -13.99 12.60
CA HIS A 65 6.07 -14.53 13.43
C HIS A 65 6.98 -13.46 14.06
N LEU A 66 6.84 -12.20 13.67
CA LEU A 66 7.61 -11.06 14.18
C LEU A 66 6.82 -10.24 15.21
N ALA A 67 5.55 -10.61 15.50
CA ALA A 67 4.64 -9.81 16.34
C ALA A 67 5.23 -9.39 17.68
N ASP A 68 5.90 -10.32 18.37
CA ASP A 68 6.48 -10.11 19.71
C ASP A 68 7.94 -9.61 19.69
N ARG A 69 8.50 -9.38 18.48
CA ARG A 69 9.85 -8.88 18.35
C ARG A 69 9.91 -7.36 18.43
N SER A 70 11.02 -6.85 18.93
CA SER A 70 11.30 -5.42 18.84
C SER A 70 11.46 -4.99 17.37
N PRO A 71 10.79 -3.93 16.91
CA PRO A 71 10.99 -3.40 15.56
C PRO A 71 12.45 -3.06 15.27
N PHE A 72 13.21 -2.66 16.28
CA PHE A 72 14.61 -2.25 16.15
C PHE A 72 15.59 -3.42 15.93
N ASP A 73 15.15 -4.65 16.20
CA ASP A 73 15.93 -5.88 15.97
C ASP A 73 15.66 -6.50 14.59
N LEU A 74 14.81 -5.85 13.77
CA LEU A 74 14.41 -6.33 12.46
C LEU A 74 15.34 -5.81 11.36
N SER A 75 15.44 -6.56 10.25
CA SER A 75 16.05 -6.02 9.04
C SER A 75 15.23 -4.85 8.47
N GLY A 76 15.86 -3.93 7.72
CA GLY A 76 15.15 -2.79 7.14
C GLY A 76 13.92 -3.16 6.32
N GLY A 77 13.99 -4.27 5.55
CA GLY A 77 12.82 -4.79 4.83
C GLY A 77 11.70 -5.27 5.75
N GLN A 78 12.03 -5.93 6.86
CA GLN A 78 11.04 -6.36 7.86
C GLN A 78 10.43 -5.17 8.61
N GLN A 79 11.24 -4.16 8.95
CA GLN A 79 10.78 -2.91 9.55
C GLN A 79 9.78 -2.21 8.63
N ARG A 80 10.09 -2.12 7.32
CA ARG A 80 9.18 -1.53 6.33
C ARG A 80 7.85 -2.28 6.25
N LEU A 81 7.88 -3.62 6.23
CA LEU A 81 6.65 -4.42 6.25
C LEU A 81 5.84 -4.21 7.54
N ALA A 82 6.50 -4.10 8.70
CA ALA A 82 5.83 -3.81 9.97
C ALA A 82 5.15 -2.43 9.96
N ALA A 83 5.82 -1.40 9.45
CA ALA A 83 5.24 -0.08 9.31
C ALA A 83 4.04 -0.04 8.34
N ILE A 84 4.10 -0.79 7.23
CA ILE A 84 2.97 -0.96 6.32
C ILE A 84 1.81 -1.67 7.02
N ALA A 85 2.08 -2.71 7.84
CA ALA A 85 1.06 -3.39 8.63
C ALA A 85 0.30 -2.43 9.55
N GLY A 86 1.01 -1.47 10.18
CA GLY A 86 0.40 -0.43 11.03
C GLY A 86 -0.61 0.45 10.28
N VAL A 87 -0.34 0.77 9.02
CA VAL A 87 -1.28 1.52 8.18
C VAL A 87 -2.47 0.65 7.78
N LEU A 88 -2.23 -0.62 7.42
CA LEU A 88 -3.28 -1.56 7.02
C LEU A 88 -4.23 -1.92 8.16
N ALA A 89 -3.72 -2.00 9.39
CA ALA A 89 -4.53 -2.27 10.59
C ALA A 89 -5.62 -1.21 10.82
N CYS A 90 -5.43 0.00 10.30
CA CYS A 90 -6.45 1.04 10.29
C CYS A 90 -7.61 0.76 9.31
N ASN A 91 -7.51 -0.27 8.47
CA ASN A 91 -8.48 -0.67 7.45
C ASN A 91 -8.94 0.48 6.55
N PRO A 92 -8.02 1.11 5.81
CA PRO A 92 -8.34 2.24 4.94
C PRO A 92 -9.11 1.79 3.70
N ASP A 93 -10.02 2.66 3.19
CA ASP A 93 -10.69 2.47 1.90
C ASP A 93 -9.77 2.83 0.72
N VAL A 94 -8.84 3.76 0.97
CA VAL A 94 -7.82 4.22 0.02
C VAL A 94 -6.45 4.12 0.66
N LEU A 95 -5.52 3.46 -0.02
CA LEU A 95 -4.13 3.35 0.41
C LEU A 95 -3.23 4.07 -0.58
N ILE A 96 -2.46 5.04 -0.08
CA ILE A 96 -1.45 5.76 -0.85
C ILE A 96 -0.07 5.24 -0.41
N MET A 97 0.76 4.83 -1.35
CA MET A 97 2.09 4.30 -1.07
C MET A 97 3.14 5.05 -1.91
N ASP A 98 4.13 5.59 -1.24
CA ASP A 98 5.23 6.32 -1.86
C ASP A 98 6.49 5.45 -1.89
N GLU A 99 6.91 5.04 -3.09
CA GLU A 99 8.05 4.15 -3.35
C GLU A 99 8.04 2.87 -2.49
N PRO A 100 6.93 2.09 -2.48
CA PRO A 100 6.75 1.00 -1.50
C PRO A 100 7.77 -0.13 -1.64
N THR A 101 8.35 -0.30 -2.81
CA THR A 101 9.29 -1.39 -3.14
C THR A 101 10.73 -0.93 -3.26
N ALA A 102 11.00 0.38 -3.13
CA ALA A 102 12.35 0.91 -3.23
C ALA A 102 13.27 0.27 -2.18
N SER A 103 14.47 -0.13 -2.59
CA SER A 103 15.50 -0.74 -1.74
C SER A 103 15.10 -2.07 -1.06
N LEU A 104 14.01 -2.70 -1.49
CA LEU A 104 13.62 -4.04 -1.02
C LEU A 104 14.31 -5.14 -1.83
N ASP A 105 14.61 -6.25 -1.17
CA ASP A 105 15.01 -7.48 -1.84
C ASP A 105 13.84 -8.10 -2.63
N ALA A 106 14.15 -9.08 -3.47
CA ALA A 106 13.15 -9.72 -4.35
C ALA A 106 12.01 -10.38 -3.56
N GLN A 107 12.29 -10.92 -2.36
CA GLN A 107 11.28 -11.58 -1.53
C GLN A 107 10.32 -10.56 -0.92
N ALA A 108 10.84 -9.45 -0.40
CA ALA A 108 10.02 -8.38 0.16
C ALA A 108 9.20 -7.68 -0.93
N LYS A 109 9.76 -7.43 -2.13
CA LYS A 109 9.01 -6.93 -3.29
C LYS A 109 7.84 -7.86 -3.64
N LYS A 110 8.07 -9.16 -3.70
CA LYS A 110 7.03 -10.15 -3.98
C LYS A 110 5.88 -10.06 -2.97
N ARG A 111 6.18 -9.93 -1.68
CA ARG A 111 5.16 -9.77 -0.62
C ARG A 111 4.32 -8.50 -0.83
N ILE A 112 4.95 -7.38 -1.20
CA ILE A 112 4.22 -6.15 -1.52
C ILE A 112 3.30 -6.36 -2.73
N HIS A 113 3.76 -7.01 -3.79
CA HIS A 113 2.93 -7.29 -4.97
C HIS A 113 1.74 -8.23 -4.64
N GLU A 114 1.95 -9.24 -3.80
CA GLU A 114 0.87 -10.12 -3.30
C GLU A 114 -0.14 -9.35 -2.45
N LEU A 115 0.35 -8.46 -1.57
CA LEU A 115 -0.49 -7.55 -0.81
C LEU A 115 -1.36 -6.69 -1.73
N LEU A 116 -0.77 -6.04 -2.74
CA LEU A 116 -1.50 -5.15 -3.67
C LEU A 116 -2.62 -5.90 -4.40
N ARG A 117 -2.37 -7.14 -4.86
CA ARG A 117 -3.40 -7.99 -5.47
C ARG A 117 -4.52 -8.32 -4.49
N THR A 118 -4.18 -8.61 -3.24
CA THR A 118 -5.15 -8.92 -2.19
C THR A 118 -6.00 -7.70 -1.85
N LEU A 119 -5.40 -6.52 -1.69
CA LEU A 119 -6.12 -5.27 -1.44
C LEU A 119 -7.08 -4.93 -2.58
N LYS A 120 -6.63 -5.09 -3.82
CA LYS A 120 -7.47 -4.91 -5.00
C LYS A 120 -8.68 -5.86 -4.98
N SER A 121 -8.50 -7.15 -4.68
CA SER A 121 -9.60 -8.11 -4.59
C SER A 121 -10.60 -7.80 -3.46
N ARG A 122 -10.16 -7.08 -2.44
CA ARG A 122 -11.00 -6.58 -1.33
C ARG A 122 -11.68 -5.23 -1.64
N GLY A 123 -11.47 -4.66 -2.82
CA GLY A 123 -12.06 -3.38 -3.23
C GLY A 123 -11.36 -2.15 -2.68
N VAL A 124 -10.17 -2.29 -2.08
CA VAL A 124 -9.37 -1.14 -1.62
C VAL A 124 -8.77 -0.43 -2.83
N THR A 125 -8.94 0.88 -2.89
CA THR A 125 -8.29 1.70 -3.93
C THR A 125 -6.84 1.96 -3.53
N VAL A 126 -5.89 1.56 -4.39
CA VAL A 126 -4.46 1.78 -4.12
C VAL A 126 -3.88 2.78 -5.11
N LEU A 127 -3.21 3.80 -4.60
CA LEU A 127 -2.44 4.78 -5.36
C LEU A 127 -0.95 4.57 -5.04
N ILE A 128 -0.16 4.23 -6.06
CA ILE A 128 1.28 4.04 -5.92
C ILE A 128 2.00 5.18 -6.61
N ILE A 129 2.95 5.79 -5.92
CA ILE A 129 3.91 6.75 -6.48
C ILE A 129 5.22 6.00 -6.62
N THR A 130 5.73 5.87 -7.84
CA THR A 130 7.00 5.19 -8.12
C THR A 130 7.68 5.77 -9.35
N HIS A 131 9.00 5.68 -9.41
CA HIS A 131 9.80 5.96 -10.59
C HIS A 131 10.14 4.70 -11.40
N ASP A 132 9.82 3.50 -10.86
CA ASP A 132 10.00 2.22 -11.55
C ASP A 132 8.83 1.99 -12.52
N ARG A 133 9.10 2.20 -13.81
CA ARG A 133 8.08 2.07 -14.86
C ARG A 133 7.65 0.63 -15.10
N GLU A 134 8.59 -0.30 -15.05
CA GLU A 134 8.31 -1.71 -15.30
C GLU A 134 7.41 -2.26 -14.20
N GLU A 135 7.71 -1.91 -12.96
CA GLU A 135 6.87 -2.28 -11.82
C GLU A 135 5.46 -1.68 -11.94
N ALA A 136 5.36 -0.37 -12.25
CA ALA A 136 4.07 0.29 -12.40
C ALA A 136 3.20 -0.38 -13.48
N GLU A 137 3.78 -0.74 -14.63
CA GLU A 137 3.07 -1.40 -15.73
C GLU A 137 2.64 -2.84 -15.39
N GLN A 138 3.35 -3.53 -14.50
CA GLN A 138 3.01 -4.89 -14.06
C GLN A 138 1.88 -4.98 -13.03
N ILE A 139 1.75 -3.96 -12.18
CA ILE A 139 0.86 -4.03 -11.01
C ILE A 139 -0.35 -3.10 -11.08
N ALA A 140 -0.27 -2.00 -11.86
CA ALA A 140 -1.33 -1.00 -11.91
C ALA A 140 -2.36 -1.31 -12.99
N ASP A 141 -3.64 -1.04 -12.69
CA ASP A 141 -4.72 -1.05 -13.69
C ASP A 141 -4.68 0.21 -14.58
N ARG A 142 -4.08 1.28 -14.04
CA ARG A 142 -4.00 2.58 -14.69
C ARG A 142 -2.73 3.30 -14.27
N VAL A 143 -1.97 3.80 -15.24
CA VAL A 143 -0.73 4.55 -15.00
C VAL A 143 -0.94 6.01 -15.38
N VAL A 144 -0.63 6.91 -14.45
CA VAL A 144 -0.63 8.35 -14.67
C VAL A 144 0.82 8.84 -14.70
N ARG A 145 1.27 9.32 -15.86
CA ARG A 145 2.62 9.86 -16.01
C ARG A 145 2.62 11.36 -15.71
N MET A 146 3.42 11.74 -14.72
CA MET A 146 3.63 13.14 -14.39
C MET A 146 4.88 13.64 -15.15
N PRO A 147 4.79 14.70 -15.98
CA PRO A 147 5.97 15.28 -16.59
C PRO A 147 6.86 15.88 -15.50
N ILE A 148 8.16 15.64 -15.59
CA ILE A 148 9.14 16.35 -14.78
C ILE A 148 9.06 17.81 -15.22
N ALA A 149 8.63 18.70 -14.33
CA ALA A 149 8.55 20.12 -14.64
C ALA A 149 9.94 20.64 -14.99
N ALA A 150 10.10 21.12 -16.23
CA ALA A 150 11.27 21.92 -16.57
C ALA A 150 11.24 23.18 -15.70
N PRO A 151 12.38 23.67 -15.19
CA PRO A 151 12.39 24.86 -14.35
C PRO A 151 11.86 26.06 -15.15
N ALA A 152 10.83 26.70 -14.60
CA ALA A 152 10.35 28.05 -14.89
C ALA A 152 9.90 28.38 -16.35
N SER A 153 8.76 27.84 -16.75
CA SER A 153 7.80 28.60 -17.53
C SER A 153 6.41 28.15 -17.06
N GLY A 154 5.66 29.04 -16.40
CA GLY A 154 4.46 28.76 -15.65
C GLY A 154 3.26 28.27 -16.49
N GLY A 155 3.38 27.11 -17.12
CA GLY A 155 2.29 26.41 -17.78
C GLY A 155 1.70 25.30 -16.88
N PRO A 156 0.44 24.91 -17.09
CA PRO A 156 -0.17 23.82 -16.34
C PRO A 156 0.57 22.50 -16.60
N VAL A 157 0.89 21.77 -15.53
CA VAL A 157 1.44 20.41 -15.61
C VAL A 157 0.33 19.49 -16.12
N THR A 158 0.48 18.96 -17.33
CA THR A 158 -0.51 18.04 -17.91
C THR A 158 -0.11 16.60 -17.59
N ALA A 159 -0.90 15.92 -16.79
CA ALA A 159 -0.73 14.49 -16.52
C ALA A 159 -1.23 13.67 -17.72
N THR A 160 -0.44 12.71 -18.18
CA THR A 160 -0.86 11.76 -19.22
C THR A 160 -1.30 10.46 -18.57
N VAL A 161 -2.53 10.05 -18.83
CA VAL A 161 -3.08 8.78 -18.38
C VAL A 161 -2.86 7.74 -19.48
N THR A 162 -2.21 6.64 -19.13
CA THR A 162 -2.02 5.49 -20.03
C THR A 162 -2.71 4.27 -19.39
N GLU A 163 -3.64 3.67 -20.08
CA GLU A 163 -4.18 2.36 -19.68
C GLU A 163 -3.18 1.29 -20.13
N PRO A 164 -2.81 0.32 -19.28
CA PRO A 164 -2.00 -0.81 -19.70
C PRO A 164 -2.73 -1.59 -20.79
N ALA A 165 -2.00 -2.08 -21.78
CA ALA A 165 -2.56 -2.93 -22.82
C ALA A 165 -3.19 -4.16 -22.18
N VAL A 166 -4.50 -4.32 -22.30
CA VAL A 166 -5.20 -5.53 -21.87
C VAL A 166 -4.69 -6.67 -22.75
N SER A 167 -3.90 -7.57 -22.17
CA SER A 167 -3.52 -8.82 -22.84
C SER A 167 -4.79 -9.65 -23.05
N SER A 168 -5.33 -9.60 -24.24
CA SER A 168 -6.48 -10.42 -24.68
C SER A 168 -6.01 -11.85 -24.94
N ASN A 169 -5.78 -12.61 -23.90
CA ASN A 169 -5.76 -14.06 -23.97
C ASN A 169 -7.19 -14.59 -23.79
N GLY A 170 -8.01 -14.44 -24.83
CA GLY A 170 -9.24 -15.18 -24.98
C GLY A 170 -8.94 -16.62 -25.42
N PRO A 171 -9.63 -17.63 -24.89
CA PRO A 171 -9.45 -19.01 -25.35
C PRO A 171 -9.91 -19.14 -26.81
N ALA A 172 -9.01 -19.67 -27.62
CA ALA A 172 -9.31 -20.06 -29.00
C ALA A 172 -10.40 -21.15 -28.99
N HIS A 173 -11.59 -20.79 -29.43
CA HIS A 173 -12.62 -21.77 -29.77
C HIS A 173 -12.16 -22.51 -31.04
N SER A 174 -11.70 -23.73 -30.88
CA SER A 174 -11.59 -24.69 -31.96
C SER A 174 -12.97 -25.19 -32.32
N SER A 175 -13.48 -24.74 -33.47
CA SER A 175 -14.63 -25.32 -34.15
C SER A 175 -14.18 -26.56 -34.90
N ASP A 176 -14.34 -27.74 -34.31
CA ASP A 176 -14.33 -28.99 -35.05
C ASP A 176 -15.80 -29.33 -35.42
N THR A 177 -16.09 -29.27 -36.70
CA THR A 177 -17.28 -29.81 -37.30
C THR A 177 -16.96 -31.20 -37.81
N PRO A 178 -17.68 -32.25 -37.42
CA PRO A 178 -17.57 -33.55 -38.09
C PRO A 178 -18.56 -33.64 -39.29
N THR A 179 -18.02 -34.13 -40.38
CA THR A 179 -18.76 -34.67 -41.51
C THR A 179 -19.34 -36.03 -41.20
#